data_3d501cef6600c05a24decd25f39d5990
#
_entry.id   3d501cef6600c05a24decd25f39d5990
#
_cell.length_a   1.000
_cell.length_b   1.000
_cell.length_c   1.000
_cell.angle_alpha   90.00
_cell.angle_beta   90.00
_cell.angle_gamma   90.00
#
_symmetry.space_group_name_H-M   'P 1'
#
loop_
_entity.id
_entity.type
_entity.pdbx_description
1 polymer ?
#
loop_
_entity_poly.entity_id
_entity_poly.type
_entity_poly.pdbx_seq_one_letter_code
_entity_poly.pdbx_strand_id
1 'polypeptide(L)'
;ACNFQILMTSITVAKFGGSALGVEGAMIPKIIDRIRQLQQESKVIAVFSAPLIEYNNKASSMTDVAIHVGRSYAASTPVEIEVLREIYERIASKYVADSRRRQEFLDSLDKFYRQVIISLKQAAENRRFVDVIRSRTLAYSGEVTMSYLMDYVMQGAGIKSSHVLIEKWPIITDDNFEAANFMVQESRQHSDHLIELAEHSDVVSMGGFIGRTVDGLETTYERGGSDRTAADVAILLNDGYDVKIDLEKDSAVLSADPRIVKDDLEFIQYLSYNEAKLAGMFGMKILDPIAIKEIDDNDLDIPIVITDMARPGAVTMIQRKPPDGGNPIKIVTGKKNCSMVRMESAAASHLVASLEFDRQYHDFIKLSPYRVDDTEMTRLLFLDADYVRRHERHIRAYYPKADIVYGRGVVTLIGDEMWRVPKIASTASSTVSEHDINILNLDAQEETSRILIVVEDKGSSVADAVKAIHSTRKKIRGA
;
A
#
# COMPACT_ATOMS: atom_id res chain seq x y z
N ALA A 1 2.42 -44.19 -15.34
CA ALA A 1 2.23 -43.40 -14.12
C ALA A 1 1.36 -42.20 -14.50
N CYS A 2 0.06 -42.22 -14.16
CA CYS A 2 -0.79 -41.03 -14.26
C CYS A 2 -0.34 -40.04 -13.19
N ASN A 3 0.22 -38.92 -13.60
CA ASN A 3 0.38 -37.77 -12.75
C ASN A 3 -1.03 -37.23 -12.44
N PHE A 4 -1.58 -37.60 -11.29
CA PHE A 4 -2.69 -36.87 -10.69
C PHE A 4 -2.09 -35.52 -10.21
N GLN A 5 -2.15 -34.51 -11.06
CA GLN A 5 -2.04 -33.13 -10.62
C GLN A 5 -3.27 -32.91 -9.74
N ILE A 6 -3.08 -32.86 -8.43
CA ILE A 6 -4.11 -32.41 -7.49
C ILE A 6 -4.34 -30.97 -7.88
N LEU A 7 -5.47 -30.68 -8.54
CA LEU A 7 -5.92 -29.32 -8.82
C LEU A 7 -6.16 -28.65 -7.46
N MET A 8 -5.25 -27.77 -7.06
CA MET A 8 -5.45 -26.95 -5.86
C MET A 8 -6.64 -26.02 -6.10
N THR A 9 -7.45 -25.81 -5.07
CA THR A 9 -8.55 -24.86 -5.12
C THR A 9 -7.99 -23.46 -5.29
N SER A 10 -8.48 -22.72 -6.30
CA SER A 10 -8.04 -21.36 -6.55
C SER A 10 -8.74 -20.38 -5.60
N ILE A 11 -7.97 -19.45 -5.04
CA ILE A 11 -8.45 -18.34 -4.21
C ILE A 11 -7.98 -17.01 -4.80
N THR A 12 -8.90 -16.06 -4.94
CA THR A 12 -8.56 -14.66 -5.20
C THR A 12 -8.71 -13.85 -3.91
N VAL A 13 -7.62 -13.25 -3.47
CA VAL A 13 -7.65 -12.24 -2.40
C VAL A 13 -7.92 -10.89 -3.05
N ALA A 14 -9.16 -10.45 -3.00
CA ALA A 14 -9.63 -9.22 -3.64
C ALA A 14 -9.69 -8.07 -2.63
N LYS A 15 -8.95 -6.99 -2.88
CA LYS A 15 -8.93 -5.83 -1.97
C LYS A 15 -9.71 -4.66 -2.56
N PHE A 16 -10.65 -4.16 -1.79
CA PHE A 16 -11.48 -3.00 -2.11
C PHE A 16 -11.11 -1.82 -1.19
N GLY A 17 -10.49 -0.79 -1.78
CA GLY A 17 -10.09 0.42 -1.06
C GLY A 17 -11.27 1.34 -0.73
N GLY A 18 -11.02 2.40 0.04
CA GLY A 18 -12.05 3.38 0.37
C GLY A 18 -12.66 4.07 -0.85
N SER A 19 -11.86 4.39 -1.88
CA SER A 19 -12.37 4.89 -3.16
C SER A 19 -13.22 3.86 -3.92
N ALA A 20 -12.87 2.58 -3.84
CA ALA A 20 -13.67 1.50 -4.43
C ALA A 20 -15.03 1.36 -3.75
N LEU A 21 -15.10 1.55 -2.41
CA LEU A 21 -16.36 1.60 -1.67
C LEU A 21 -17.19 2.84 -1.99
N GLY A 22 -16.53 3.93 -2.36
CA GLY A 22 -17.15 5.23 -2.58
C GLY A 22 -17.58 5.93 -1.30
N VAL A 23 -18.01 7.19 -1.44
CA VAL A 23 -18.52 7.97 -0.32
C VAL A 23 -19.81 7.32 0.21
N GLU A 24 -19.84 7.03 1.51
CA GLU A 24 -20.97 6.38 2.20
C GLU A 24 -21.42 5.06 1.53
N GLY A 25 -20.48 4.31 0.98
CA GLY A 25 -20.75 3.01 0.36
C GLY A 25 -21.51 3.11 -0.98
N ALA A 26 -21.45 4.25 -1.66
CA ALA A 26 -22.17 4.47 -2.92
C ALA A 26 -21.83 3.45 -4.02
N MET A 27 -20.64 2.86 -3.97
CA MET A 27 -20.16 1.90 -4.96
C MET A 27 -20.40 0.41 -4.56
N ILE A 28 -21.02 0.15 -3.42
CA ILE A 28 -21.30 -1.22 -2.95
C ILE A 28 -21.99 -2.10 -4.01
N PRO A 29 -23.01 -1.65 -4.77
CA PRO A 29 -23.60 -2.46 -5.81
C PRO A 29 -22.59 -2.95 -6.86
N LYS A 30 -21.66 -2.09 -7.28
CA LYS A 30 -20.60 -2.48 -8.23
C LYS A 30 -19.61 -3.48 -7.62
N ILE A 31 -19.32 -3.34 -6.33
CA ILE A 31 -18.49 -4.31 -5.61
C ILE A 31 -19.16 -5.68 -5.57
N ILE A 32 -20.47 -5.75 -5.29
CA ILE A 32 -21.23 -7.01 -5.30
C ILE A 32 -21.17 -7.65 -6.68
N ASP A 33 -21.37 -6.88 -7.75
CA ASP A 33 -21.28 -7.40 -9.12
C ASP A 33 -19.86 -7.89 -9.44
N ARG A 34 -18.83 -7.17 -8.97
CA ARG A 34 -17.43 -7.58 -9.15
C ARG A 34 -17.11 -8.87 -8.38
N ILE A 35 -17.55 -9.01 -7.17
CA ILE A 35 -17.39 -10.25 -6.37
C ILE A 35 -18.07 -11.43 -7.07
N ARG A 36 -19.25 -11.25 -7.63
CA ARG A 36 -19.93 -12.29 -8.43
C ARG A 36 -19.12 -12.71 -9.66
N GLN A 37 -18.43 -11.78 -10.32
CA GLN A 37 -17.52 -12.10 -11.43
C GLN A 37 -16.33 -12.93 -10.95
N LEU A 38 -15.69 -12.51 -9.86
CA LEU A 38 -14.54 -13.22 -9.27
C LEU A 38 -14.91 -14.64 -8.82
N GLN A 39 -16.11 -14.84 -8.28
CA GLN A 39 -16.60 -16.16 -7.85
C GLN A 39 -16.77 -17.16 -8.99
N GLN A 40 -16.87 -16.70 -10.24
CA GLN A 40 -16.95 -17.60 -11.40
C GLN A 40 -15.64 -18.36 -11.64
N GLU A 41 -14.52 -17.81 -11.17
CA GLU A 41 -13.18 -18.36 -11.39
C GLU A 41 -12.57 -18.98 -10.15
N SER A 42 -12.89 -18.47 -8.97
CA SER A 42 -12.24 -18.86 -7.70
C SER A 42 -13.11 -18.57 -6.48
N LYS A 43 -12.75 -19.12 -5.35
CA LYS A 43 -13.22 -18.59 -4.06
C LYS A 43 -12.61 -17.21 -3.83
N VAL A 44 -13.26 -16.37 -3.03
CA VAL A 44 -12.83 -14.98 -2.82
C VAL A 44 -12.62 -14.69 -1.35
N ILE A 45 -11.45 -14.13 -1.00
CA ILE A 45 -11.26 -13.44 0.27
C ILE A 45 -11.35 -11.95 -0.04
N ALA A 46 -12.43 -11.32 0.39
CA ALA A 46 -12.69 -9.90 0.16
C ALA A 46 -12.15 -9.06 1.31
N VAL A 47 -11.08 -8.30 1.04
CA VAL A 47 -10.43 -7.42 2.03
C VAL A 47 -10.95 -6.00 1.82
N PHE A 48 -11.62 -5.44 2.85
CA PHE A 48 -12.23 -4.12 2.78
C PHE A 48 -11.45 -3.10 3.59
N SER A 49 -11.25 -1.92 3.01
CA SER A 49 -10.81 -0.73 3.74
C SER A 49 -11.99 -0.06 4.46
N ALA A 50 -11.68 0.89 5.34
CA ALA A 50 -12.68 1.79 5.89
C ALA A 50 -13.35 2.63 4.77
N PRO A 51 -14.64 3.00 4.90
CA PRO A 51 -15.35 3.76 3.88
C PRO A 51 -14.87 5.21 3.81
N LEU A 52 -15.16 5.87 2.69
CA LEU A 52 -15.15 7.33 2.62
C LEU A 52 -16.48 7.88 3.18
N ILE A 53 -16.39 9.00 3.86
CA ILE A 53 -17.55 9.71 4.40
C ILE A 53 -17.53 11.17 4.01
N GLU A 54 -18.70 11.80 4.00
CA GLU A 54 -18.79 13.25 3.93
C GLU A 54 -18.60 13.84 5.34
N TYR A 55 -17.49 14.55 5.53
CA TYR A 55 -17.15 15.18 6.81
C TYR A 55 -16.69 16.62 6.58
N ASN A 56 -17.35 17.58 7.25
CA ASN A 56 -17.10 19.00 7.06
C ASN A 56 -17.17 19.44 5.58
N ASN A 57 -18.21 18.99 4.85
CA ASN A 57 -18.43 19.24 3.42
C ASN A 57 -17.30 18.75 2.50
N LYS A 58 -16.58 17.72 2.92
CA LYS A 58 -15.50 17.12 2.15
C LYS A 58 -15.54 15.60 2.28
N ALA A 59 -15.31 14.91 1.17
CA ALA A 59 -15.05 13.47 1.19
C ALA A 59 -13.73 13.18 1.93
N SER A 60 -13.81 12.44 3.03
CA SER A 60 -12.70 12.11 3.91
C SER A 60 -12.67 10.61 4.18
N SER A 61 -11.50 10.04 4.43
CA SER A 61 -11.44 8.65 4.89
C SER A 61 -11.95 8.56 6.33
N MET A 62 -12.67 7.48 6.64
CA MET A 62 -13.09 7.21 8.01
C MET A 62 -11.90 7.17 8.97
N THR A 63 -10.77 6.65 8.52
CA THR A 63 -9.52 6.62 9.29
C THR A 63 -9.05 8.03 9.68
N ASP A 64 -9.06 8.99 8.75
CA ASP A 64 -8.69 10.38 9.05
C ASP A 64 -9.67 11.04 10.02
N VAL A 65 -10.97 10.77 9.86
CA VAL A 65 -12.00 11.28 10.77
C VAL A 65 -11.83 10.69 12.16
N ALA A 66 -11.61 9.39 12.29
CA ALA A 66 -11.37 8.74 13.57
C ALA A 66 -10.10 9.26 14.27
N ILE A 67 -9.03 9.53 13.51
CA ILE A 67 -7.81 10.17 14.05
C ILE A 67 -8.11 11.58 14.54
N HIS A 68 -8.87 12.37 13.78
CA HIS A 68 -9.28 13.72 14.20
C HIS A 68 -10.10 13.67 15.49
N VAL A 69 -11.11 12.80 15.56
CA VAL A 69 -11.95 12.60 16.75
C VAL A 69 -11.08 12.20 17.94
N GLY A 70 -10.21 11.21 17.80
CA GLY A 70 -9.36 10.73 18.88
C GLY A 70 -8.41 11.81 19.43
N ARG A 71 -7.81 12.59 18.55
CA ARG A 71 -6.95 13.73 18.93
C ARG A 71 -7.72 14.84 19.63
N SER A 72 -8.95 15.12 19.16
CA SER A 72 -9.84 16.09 19.81
C SER A 72 -10.23 15.66 21.22
N TYR A 73 -10.54 14.38 21.42
CA TYR A 73 -10.79 13.81 22.76
C TYR A 73 -9.58 13.92 23.68
N ALA A 74 -8.40 13.55 23.21
CA ALA A 74 -7.15 13.69 23.96
C ALA A 74 -6.84 15.14 24.36
N ALA A 75 -7.21 16.09 23.50
CA ALA A 75 -7.07 17.53 23.76
C ALA A 75 -8.25 18.16 24.52
N SER A 76 -9.28 17.38 24.88
CA SER A 76 -10.53 17.87 25.48
C SER A 76 -11.25 18.94 24.61
N THR A 77 -11.11 18.84 23.30
CA THR A 77 -11.76 19.71 22.33
C THR A 77 -13.10 19.09 21.93
N PRO A 78 -14.22 19.87 21.89
CA PRO A 78 -15.53 19.35 21.47
C PRO A 78 -15.48 18.79 20.05
N VAL A 79 -16.04 17.59 19.86
CA VAL A 79 -16.13 16.91 18.56
C VAL A 79 -17.31 15.93 18.59
N GLU A 80 -17.99 15.78 17.45
CA GLU A 80 -19.05 14.79 17.30
C GLU A 80 -18.44 13.40 17.08
N ILE A 81 -18.86 12.42 17.86
CA ILE A 81 -18.38 11.04 17.77
C ILE A 81 -19.38 10.10 17.10
N GLU A 82 -20.63 10.49 17.04
CA GLU A 82 -21.72 9.72 16.47
C GLU A 82 -21.48 9.40 14.99
N VAL A 83 -20.76 10.27 14.30
CA VAL A 83 -20.35 10.07 12.90
C VAL A 83 -19.62 8.75 12.67
N LEU A 84 -18.87 8.26 13.67
CA LEU A 84 -18.15 6.98 13.61
C LEU A 84 -19.09 5.75 13.64
N ARG A 85 -20.34 5.94 13.96
CA ARG A 85 -21.39 4.91 14.01
C ARG A 85 -22.46 5.10 12.94
N GLU A 86 -23.00 6.30 12.82
CA GLU A 86 -24.17 6.62 11.97
C GLU A 86 -23.96 6.25 10.50
N ILE A 87 -22.72 6.37 10.00
CA ILE A 87 -22.38 5.97 8.64
C ILE A 87 -22.75 4.50 8.37
N TYR A 88 -22.41 3.63 9.31
CA TYR A 88 -22.68 2.19 9.17
C TYR A 88 -24.18 1.88 9.29
N GLU A 89 -24.92 2.60 10.14
CA GLU A 89 -26.38 2.50 10.24
C GLU A 89 -27.03 2.91 8.91
N ARG A 90 -26.58 3.99 8.28
CA ARG A 90 -27.07 4.44 6.98
C ARG A 90 -26.79 3.42 5.88
N ILE A 91 -25.56 2.91 5.81
CA ILE A 91 -25.16 1.90 4.80
C ILE A 91 -25.98 0.61 5.02
N ALA A 92 -26.11 0.14 6.27
CA ALA A 92 -26.89 -1.05 6.61
C ALA A 92 -28.36 -0.89 6.22
N SER A 93 -28.97 0.26 6.54
CA SER A 93 -30.35 0.56 6.17
C SER A 93 -30.59 0.57 4.67
N LYS A 94 -29.59 0.98 3.90
CA LYS A 94 -29.66 1.07 2.44
C LYS A 94 -29.47 -0.29 1.75
N TYR A 95 -28.55 -1.12 2.25
CA TYR A 95 -28.09 -2.30 1.51
C TYR A 95 -28.42 -3.64 2.18
N VAL A 96 -28.84 -3.66 3.45
CA VAL A 96 -29.27 -4.88 4.15
C VAL A 96 -30.79 -4.84 4.31
N ALA A 97 -31.51 -5.35 3.32
CA ALA A 97 -32.98 -5.30 3.28
C ALA A 97 -33.62 -6.20 4.36
N ASP A 98 -33.04 -7.36 4.63
CA ASP A 98 -33.53 -8.29 5.65
C ASP A 98 -33.37 -7.69 7.06
N SER A 99 -34.48 -7.52 7.75
CA SER A 99 -34.55 -6.87 9.07
C SER A 99 -33.80 -7.64 10.16
N ARG A 100 -33.78 -8.99 10.08
CA ARG A 100 -33.07 -9.83 11.05
C ARG A 100 -31.57 -9.69 10.88
N ARG A 101 -31.07 -9.83 9.65
CA ARG A 101 -29.64 -9.65 9.34
C ARG A 101 -29.17 -8.24 9.68
N ARG A 102 -29.98 -7.25 9.37
CA ARG A 102 -29.66 -5.87 9.74
C ARG A 102 -29.55 -5.70 11.24
N GLN A 103 -30.46 -6.31 12.03
CA GLN A 103 -30.38 -6.26 13.49
C GLN A 103 -29.14 -6.98 14.02
N GLU A 104 -28.80 -8.15 13.49
CA GLU A 104 -27.59 -8.89 13.86
C GLU A 104 -26.32 -8.05 13.62
N PHE A 105 -26.28 -7.32 12.49
CA PHE A 105 -25.20 -6.35 12.24
C PHE A 105 -25.19 -5.20 13.25
N LEU A 106 -26.35 -4.59 13.52
CA LEU A 106 -26.46 -3.48 14.48
C LEU A 106 -26.05 -3.89 15.89
N ASP A 107 -26.34 -5.11 16.31
CA ASP A 107 -25.87 -5.66 17.58
C ASP A 107 -24.34 -5.78 17.63
N SER A 108 -23.71 -6.11 16.52
CA SER A 108 -22.24 -6.12 16.39
C SER A 108 -21.68 -4.69 16.39
N LEU A 109 -22.31 -3.78 15.65
CA LEU A 109 -21.94 -2.36 15.60
C LEU A 109 -21.98 -1.74 17.01
N ASP A 110 -23.00 -2.07 17.83
CA ASP A 110 -23.09 -1.59 19.21
C ASP A 110 -21.93 -2.06 20.08
N LYS A 111 -21.47 -3.30 19.88
CA LYS A 111 -20.29 -3.83 20.59
C LYS A 111 -19.02 -3.09 20.17
N PHE A 112 -18.84 -2.87 18.86
CA PHE A 112 -17.66 -2.18 18.31
C PHE A 112 -17.64 -0.70 18.73
N TYR A 113 -18.77 -0.02 18.65
CA TYR A 113 -18.86 1.37 19.06
C TYR A 113 -18.56 1.56 20.55
N ARG A 114 -18.97 0.61 21.42
CA ARG A 114 -18.55 0.62 22.83
C ARG A 114 -17.02 0.56 22.98
N GLN A 115 -16.31 -0.22 22.17
CA GLN A 115 -14.84 -0.24 22.21
C GLN A 115 -14.25 1.11 21.78
N VAL A 116 -14.84 1.75 20.77
CA VAL A 116 -14.46 3.12 20.37
C VAL A 116 -14.64 4.10 21.53
N ILE A 117 -15.80 4.10 22.18
CA ILE A 117 -16.08 4.98 23.33
C ILE A 117 -15.10 4.76 24.48
N ILE A 118 -14.79 3.51 24.81
CA ILE A 118 -13.82 3.17 25.86
C ILE A 118 -12.44 3.75 25.50
N SER A 119 -11.99 3.54 24.26
CA SER A 119 -10.69 4.04 23.78
C SER A 119 -10.63 5.57 23.78
N LEU A 120 -11.70 6.25 23.37
CA LEU A 120 -11.77 7.72 23.39
C LEU A 120 -11.73 8.27 24.82
N LYS A 121 -12.41 7.64 25.78
CA LYS A 121 -12.32 8.00 27.20
C LYS A 121 -10.89 7.85 27.72
N GLN A 122 -10.23 6.73 27.40
CA GLN A 122 -8.83 6.53 27.75
C GLN A 122 -7.91 7.58 27.11
N ALA A 123 -8.18 7.99 25.87
CA ALA A 123 -7.45 9.07 25.21
C ALA A 123 -7.60 10.40 25.96
N ALA A 124 -8.80 10.73 26.43
CA ALA A 124 -9.06 11.94 27.22
C ALA A 124 -8.38 11.89 28.60
N GLU A 125 -8.48 10.77 29.31
CA GLU A 125 -7.84 10.56 30.61
C GLU A 125 -6.31 10.68 30.53
N ASN A 126 -5.72 10.03 29.52
CA ASN A 126 -4.26 10.02 29.30
C ASN A 126 -3.75 11.26 28.58
N ARG A 127 -4.62 12.10 28.05
CA ARG A 127 -4.31 13.23 27.15
C ARG A 127 -3.44 12.84 25.96
N ARG A 128 -3.60 11.61 25.47
CA ARG A 128 -2.83 11.03 24.35
C ARG A 128 -3.70 10.11 23.54
N PHE A 129 -3.56 10.20 22.21
CA PHE A 129 -4.22 9.31 21.25
C PHE A 129 -3.16 8.57 20.43
N VAL A 130 -2.58 7.54 21.03
CA VAL A 130 -1.44 6.77 20.52
C VAL A 130 -1.59 5.29 20.87
N ASP A 131 -0.71 4.48 20.31
CA ASP A 131 -0.56 3.04 20.61
C ASP A 131 -1.90 2.28 20.47
N VAL A 132 -2.19 1.35 21.38
CA VAL A 132 -3.40 0.52 21.33
C VAL A 132 -4.69 1.33 21.39
N ILE A 133 -4.70 2.48 22.06
CA ILE A 133 -5.89 3.36 22.12
C ILE A 133 -6.26 3.84 20.71
N ARG A 134 -5.27 4.29 19.95
CA ARG A 134 -5.45 4.71 18.56
C ARG A 134 -5.83 3.53 17.67
N SER A 135 -5.07 2.45 17.72
CA SER A 135 -5.28 1.29 16.85
C SER A 135 -6.64 0.64 17.08
N ARG A 136 -7.09 0.50 18.33
CA ARG A 136 -8.42 0.01 18.68
C ARG A 136 -9.54 0.93 18.16
N THR A 137 -9.38 2.24 18.31
CA THR A 137 -10.35 3.20 17.78
C THR A 137 -10.47 3.05 16.26
N LEU A 138 -9.34 2.99 15.53
CA LEU A 138 -9.34 2.84 14.08
C LEU A 138 -9.93 1.50 13.64
N ALA A 139 -9.58 0.40 14.30
CA ALA A 139 -10.09 -0.92 13.96
C ALA A 139 -11.62 -0.97 14.01
N TYR A 140 -12.19 -0.56 15.13
CA TYR A 140 -13.64 -0.68 15.38
C TYR A 140 -14.49 0.45 14.79
N SER A 141 -13.91 1.59 14.44
CA SER A 141 -14.60 2.61 13.66
C SER A 141 -14.37 2.47 12.14
N GLY A 142 -13.54 1.54 11.70
CA GLY A 142 -13.12 1.40 10.33
C GLY A 142 -13.32 0.00 9.76
N GLU A 143 -12.21 -0.65 9.49
CA GLU A 143 -12.12 -1.85 8.65
C GLU A 143 -12.82 -3.07 9.25
N VAL A 144 -12.76 -3.27 10.58
CA VAL A 144 -13.44 -4.38 11.24
C VAL A 144 -14.95 -4.25 11.04
N THR A 145 -15.51 -3.08 11.37
CA THR A 145 -16.94 -2.81 11.22
C THR A 145 -17.38 -2.91 9.76
N MET A 146 -16.58 -2.39 8.83
CA MET A 146 -16.90 -2.47 7.40
C MET A 146 -16.91 -3.91 6.90
N SER A 147 -15.99 -4.76 7.34
CA SER A 147 -15.94 -6.16 6.92
C SER A 147 -17.17 -6.96 7.39
N TYR A 148 -17.65 -6.71 8.61
CA TYR A 148 -18.88 -7.32 9.11
C TYR A 148 -20.10 -6.84 8.31
N LEU A 149 -20.21 -5.54 8.07
CA LEU A 149 -21.30 -4.97 7.26
C LEU A 149 -21.34 -5.59 5.86
N MET A 150 -20.20 -5.68 5.20
CA MET A 150 -20.11 -6.22 3.85
C MET A 150 -20.49 -7.69 3.77
N ASP A 151 -20.23 -8.49 4.80
CA ASP A 151 -20.74 -9.86 4.86
C ASP A 151 -22.26 -9.90 4.86
N TYR A 152 -22.93 -9.11 5.69
CA TYR A 152 -24.38 -9.04 5.70
C TYR A 152 -24.98 -8.49 4.39
N VAL A 153 -24.29 -7.55 3.74
CA VAL A 153 -24.68 -7.06 2.41
C VAL A 153 -24.56 -8.17 1.37
N MET A 154 -23.45 -8.93 1.37
CA MET A 154 -23.25 -10.06 0.45
C MET A 154 -24.27 -11.17 0.65
N GLN A 155 -24.55 -11.54 1.89
CA GLN A 155 -25.61 -12.52 2.21
C GLN A 155 -26.98 -12.03 1.73
N GLY A 156 -27.29 -10.75 1.91
CA GLY A 156 -28.51 -10.13 1.37
C GLY A 156 -28.60 -10.17 -0.15
N ALA A 157 -27.46 -10.15 -0.84
CA ALA A 157 -27.36 -10.31 -2.29
C ALA A 157 -27.35 -11.78 -2.77
N GLY A 158 -27.53 -12.74 -1.86
CA GLY A 158 -27.56 -14.17 -2.17
C GLY A 158 -26.18 -14.83 -2.33
N ILE A 159 -25.11 -14.16 -1.88
CA ILE A 159 -23.76 -14.71 -1.88
C ILE A 159 -23.56 -15.51 -0.58
N LYS A 160 -23.03 -16.74 -0.71
CA LYS A 160 -22.66 -17.57 0.45
C LYS A 160 -21.36 -17.02 1.06
N SER A 161 -21.49 -16.06 1.96
CA SER A 161 -20.38 -15.38 2.59
C SER A 161 -20.33 -15.57 4.11
N SER A 162 -19.17 -15.34 4.67
CA SER A 162 -18.89 -15.27 6.10
C SER A 162 -17.84 -14.20 6.37
N HIS A 163 -17.78 -13.67 7.60
CA HIS A 163 -16.73 -12.73 7.99
C HIS A 163 -15.77 -13.32 9.00
N VAL A 164 -14.52 -12.84 8.99
CA VAL A 164 -13.51 -13.20 9.97
C VAL A 164 -13.84 -12.52 11.30
N LEU A 165 -13.97 -13.30 12.36
CA LEU A 165 -14.19 -12.76 13.71
C LEU A 165 -12.94 -12.04 14.21
N ILE A 166 -13.10 -10.85 14.79
CA ILE A 166 -11.95 -10.08 15.30
C ILE A 166 -11.18 -10.85 16.39
N GLU A 167 -11.87 -11.65 17.19
CA GLU A 167 -11.25 -12.49 18.22
C GLU A 167 -10.38 -13.63 17.63
N LYS A 168 -10.61 -13.98 16.36
CA LYS A 168 -9.89 -15.01 15.60
C LYS A 168 -9.13 -14.42 14.40
N TRP A 169 -8.68 -13.18 14.53
CA TRP A 169 -8.00 -12.48 13.45
C TRP A 169 -6.69 -13.15 13.09
N PRO A 170 -6.45 -13.48 11.80
CA PRO A 170 -5.29 -14.28 11.41
C PRO A 170 -4.00 -13.47 11.28
N ILE A 171 -4.09 -12.14 11.15
CA ILE A 171 -2.92 -11.28 10.98
C ILE A 171 -2.35 -10.93 12.35
N ILE A 172 -1.29 -11.62 12.72
CA ILE A 172 -0.54 -11.36 13.96
C ILE A 172 0.64 -10.46 13.64
N THR A 173 0.86 -9.48 14.49
CA THR A 173 1.89 -8.45 14.33
C THR A 173 2.71 -8.30 15.60
N ASP A 174 3.82 -7.57 15.50
CA ASP A 174 4.51 -7.03 16.66
C ASP A 174 3.67 -5.95 17.37
N ASP A 175 4.20 -5.41 18.46
CA ASP A 175 3.57 -4.38 19.30
C ASP A 175 3.92 -2.94 18.89
N ASN A 176 4.42 -2.74 17.67
CA ASN A 176 4.52 -1.40 17.07
C ASN A 176 3.14 -0.95 16.59
N PHE A 177 2.27 -0.55 17.53
CA PHE A 177 0.82 -0.42 17.34
C PHE A 177 0.37 0.43 16.14
N GLU A 178 1.16 1.42 15.73
CA GLU A 178 0.78 2.38 14.68
C GLU A 178 1.47 2.10 13.33
N ALA A 179 2.50 1.26 13.32
CA ALA A 179 3.27 0.86 12.15
C ALA A 179 3.74 -0.59 12.31
N ALA A 180 2.79 -1.48 12.57
CA ALA A 180 3.05 -2.87 12.93
C ALA A 180 3.71 -3.67 11.81
N ASN A 181 4.45 -4.69 12.18
CA ASN A 181 5.08 -5.62 11.27
C ASN A 181 4.39 -6.99 11.33
N PHE A 182 4.10 -7.55 10.16
CA PHE A 182 3.51 -8.86 10.01
C PHE A 182 4.45 -9.96 10.51
N MET A 183 3.95 -10.84 11.36
CA MET A 183 4.66 -11.96 11.93
C MET A 183 4.12 -13.26 11.31
N VAL A 184 4.78 -13.72 10.25
CA VAL A 184 4.31 -14.83 9.40
C VAL A 184 4.09 -16.11 10.19
N GLN A 185 5.05 -16.51 11.04
CA GLN A 185 5.00 -17.77 11.76
C GLN A 185 3.88 -17.80 12.80
N GLU A 186 3.72 -16.71 13.54
CA GLU A 186 2.67 -16.53 14.53
C GLU A 186 1.29 -16.46 13.85
N SER A 187 1.21 -15.77 12.71
CA SER A 187 -0.03 -15.68 11.93
C SER A 187 -0.45 -17.03 11.36
N ARG A 188 0.50 -17.88 10.91
CA ARG A 188 0.19 -19.25 10.47
C ARG A 188 -0.46 -20.08 11.59
N GLN A 189 -0.05 -19.90 12.83
CA GLN A 189 -0.65 -20.57 13.98
C GLN A 189 -2.06 -20.08 14.33
N HIS A 190 -2.46 -18.91 13.78
CA HIS A 190 -3.76 -18.29 14.01
C HIS A 190 -4.65 -18.29 12.75
N SER A 191 -4.24 -18.98 11.69
CA SER A 191 -4.95 -18.98 10.40
C SER A 191 -6.07 -20.01 10.27
N ASP A 192 -6.21 -20.95 11.20
CA ASP A 192 -7.20 -22.04 11.12
C ASP A 192 -8.63 -21.56 10.86
N HIS A 193 -9.04 -20.49 11.53
CA HIS A 193 -10.38 -19.93 11.33
C HIS A 193 -10.58 -19.36 9.93
N LEU A 194 -9.58 -18.69 9.37
CA LEU A 194 -9.63 -18.19 8.00
C LEU A 194 -9.74 -19.34 6.99
N ILE A 195 -8.97 -20.40 7.20
CA ILE A 195 -8.97 -21.61 6.36
C ILE A 195 -10.34 -22.28 6.44
N GLU A 196 -10.88 -22.49 7.64
CA GLU A 196 -12.22 -23.06 7.85
C GLU A 196 -13.32 -22.26 7.11
N LEU A 197 -13.26 -20.91 7.20
CA LEU A 197 -14.20 -20.06 6.47
C LEU A 197 -14.03 -20.18 4.96
N ALA A 198 -12.79 -20.23 4.45
CA ALA A 198 -12.51 -20.39 3.04
C ALA A 198 -12.98 -21.75 2.49
N GLU A 199 -12.98 -22.80 3.30
CA GLU A 199 -13.52 -24.11 2.92
C GLU A 199 -15.04 -24.09 2.79
N HIS A 200 -15.75 -23.43 3.73
CA HIS A 200 -17.20 -23.52 3.87
C HIS A 200 -17.99 -22.39 3.20
N SER A 201 -17.33 -21.30 2.82
CA SER A 201 -17.93 -20.15 2.13
C SER A 201 -17.40 -19.97 0.73
N ASP A 202 -18.16 -19.28 -0.11
CA ASP A 202 -17.69 -18.87 -1.44
C ASP A 202 -16.91 -17.54 -1.35
N VAL A 203 -17.30 -16.70 -0.39
CA VAL A 203 -16.63 -15.43 -0.09
C VAL A 203 -16.41 -15.29 1.40
N VAL A 204 -15.18 -14.90 1.79
CA VAL A 204 -14.85 -14.53 3.16
C VAL A 204 -14.57 -13.04 3.22
N SER A 205 -15.28 -12.32 4.09
CA SER A 205 -15.11 -10.89 4.32
C SER A 205 -14.12 -10.64 5.44
N MET A 206 -13.16 -9.75 5.20
CA MET A 206 -12.15 -9.38 6.18
C MET A 206 -11.80 -7.90 6.06
N GLY A 207 -11.43 -7.26 7.17
CA GLY A 207 -10.91 -5.89 7.15
C GLY A 207 -9.43 -5.87 6.79
N GLY A 208 -9.02 -4.87 6.00
CA GLY A 208 -7.62 -4.58 5.76
C GLY A 208 -6.99 -3.75 6.89
N PHE A 209 -5.71 -3.40 6.77
CA PHE A 209 -5.02 -2.45 7.64
C PHE A 209 -4.79 -2.89 9.10
N ILE A 210 -5.62 -3.77 9.62
CA ILE A 210 -5.67 -4.17 11.03
C ILE A 210 -4.93 -5.48 11.26
N GLY A 211 -4.10 -5.51 12.30
CA GLY A 211 -3.50 -6.70 12.87
C GLY A 211 -3.82 -6.82 14.36
N ARG A 212 -3.31 -7.86 14.99
CA ARG A 212 -3.36 -8.05 16.44
C ARG A 212 -2.01 -8.54 16.96
N THR A 213 -1.66 -8.13 18.15
CA THR A 213 -0.53 -8.76 18.85
C THR A 213 -0.88 -10.18 19.26
N VAL A 214 0.12 -10.98 19.63
CA VAL A 214 -0.09 -12.34 20.18
C VAL A 214 -1.03 -12.31 21.40
N ASP A 215 -0.95 -11.23 22.21
CA ASP A 215 -1.82 -11.03 23.37
C ASP A 215 -3.22 -10.51 23.00
N GLY A 216 -3.49 -10.34 21.72
CA GLY A 216 -4.80 -9.98 21.20
C GLY A 216 -5.14 -8.49 21.26
N LEU A 217 -4.15 -7.61 21.32
CA LEU A 217 -4.35 -6.16 21.22
C LEU A 217 -4.36 -5.73 19.75
N GLU A 218 -5.23 -4.81 19.40
CA GLU A 218 -5.37 -4.30 18.04
C GLU A 218 -4.14 -3.46 17.65
N THR A 219 -3.64 -3.68 16.45
CA THR A 219 -2.56 -2.92 15.82
C THR A 219 -2.99 -2.42 14.46
N THR A 220 -2.29 -1.45 13.91
CA THR A 220 -2.49 -0.99 12.54
C THR A 220 -1.17 -0.99 11.78
N TYR A 221 -1.23 -1.25 10.49
CA TYR A 221 -0.14 -0.93 9.59
C TYR A 221 0.03 0.57 9.44
N GLU A 222 1.07 1.01 8.76
CA GLU A 222 1.14 2.38 8.28
C GLU A 222 0.05 2.66 7.23
N ARG A 223 -0.13 3.91 6.89
CA ARG A 223 -1.11 4.36 5.89
C ARG A 223 -0.94 3.62 4.57
N GLY A 224 -2.04 3.08 4.03
CA GLY A 224 -2.02 2.25 2.82
C GLY A 224 -2.01 0.74 3.08
N GLY A 225 -1.97 0.31 4.33
CA GLY A 225 -1.79 -1.08 4.76
C GLY A 225 -2.85 -2.11 4.37
N SER A 226 -3.97 -1.72 3.72
CA SER A 226 -4.94 -2.71 3.24
C SER A 226 -4.42 -3.52 2.04
N ASP A 227 -3.56 -2.93 1.20
CA ASP A 227 -2.86 -3.69 0.13
C ASP A 227 -1.91 -4.72 0.76
N ARG A 228 -1.26 -4.36 1.86
CA ARG A 228 -0.40 -5.22 2.65
C ARG A 228 -1.17 -6.38 3.27
N THR A 229 -2.34 -6.13 3.85
CA THR A 229 -3.22 -7.20 4.37
C THR A 229 -3.57 -8.21 3.28
N ALA A 230 -3.83 -7.78 2.05
CA ALA A 230 -4.10 -8.71 0.95
C ALA A 230 -2.90 -9.61 0.65
N ALA A 231 -1.68 -9.09 0.72
CA ALA A 231 -0.46 -9.88 0.58
C ALA A 231 -0.28 -10.87 1.75
N ASP A 232 -0.49 -10.42 2.98
CA ASP A 232 -0.36 -11.26 4.18
C ASP A 232 -1.33 -12.44 4.14
N VAL A 233 -2.60 -12.18 3.80
CA VAL A 233 -3.62 -13.23 3.64
C VAL A 233 -3.23 -14.20 2.54
N ALA A 234 -2.71 -13.71 1.41
CA ALA A 234 -2.25 -14.56 0.32
C ALA A 234 -1.06 -15.44 0.74
N ILE A 235 -0.11 -14.90 1.50
CA ILE A 235 1.02 -15.66 2.07
C ILE A 235 0.51 -16.78 2.99
N LEU A 236 -0.48 -16.51 3.84
CA LEU A 236 -1.03 -17.50 4.77
C LEU A 236 -1.76 -18.65 4.04
N LEU A 237 -2.38 -18.37 2.90
CA LEU A 237 -3.17 -19.35 2.14
C LEU A 237 -2.36 -20.09 1.07
N ASN A 238 -1.18 -19.61 0.69
CA ASN A 238 -0.40 -20.13 -0.44
C ASN A 238 0.05 -21.59 -0.27
N ASP A 239 0.18 -22.09 0.96
CA ASP A 239 0.60 -23.47 1.20
C ASP A 239 -0.48 -24.51 0.82
N GLY A 240 -1.76 -24.12 0.85
CA GLY A 240 -2.90 -25.02 0.60
C GLY A 240 -3.73 -24.69 -0.63
N TYR A 241 -3.51 -23.53 -1.26
CA TYR A 241 -4.33 -23.01 -2.32
C TYR A 241 -3.50 -22.39 -3.45
N ASP A 242 -4.07 -22.35 -4.65
CA ASP A 242 -3.54 -21.54 -5.75
C ASP A 242 -4.06 -20.11 -5.60
N VAL A 243 -3.20 -19.20 -5.13
CA VAL A 243 -3.61 -17.86 -4.69
C VAL A 243 -3.16 -16.79 -5.66
N LYS A 244 -4.06 -15.87 -5.99
CA LYS A 244 -3.76 -14.59 -6.64
C LYS A 244 -4.32 -13.43 -5.81
N ILE A 245 -3.68 -12.27 -5.91
CA ILE A 245 -4.16 -11.02 -5.30
C ILE A 245 -4.79 -10.18 -6.40
N ASP A 246 -5.95 -9.58 -6.14
CA ASP A 246 -6.59 -8.62 -7.03
C ASP A 246 -6.85 -7.31 -6.27
N LEU A 247 -6.15 -6.26 -6.66
CA LEU A 247 -6.30 -4.94 -6.08
C LEU A 247 -7.24 -4.12 -6.96
N GLU A 248 -8.46 -3.92 -6.48
CA GLU A 248 -9.49 -3.16 -7.16
C GLU A 248 -9.27 -1.66 -6.96
N LYS A 249 -8.92 -0.98 -8.04
CA LYS A 249 -8.49 0.43 -8.05
C LYS A 249 -9.29 1.27 -9.06
N ASP A 250 -9.01 2.57 -9.06
CA ASP A 250 -9.63 3.53 -9.99
C ASP A 250 -9.06 3.43 -11.41
N SER A 251 -7.87 2.85 -11.57
CA SER A 251 -7.26 2.55 -12.86
C SER A 251 -6.24 1.42 -12.75
N ALA A 252 -5.99 0.71 -13.85
CA ALA A 252 -4.79 -0.09 -14.03
C ALA A 252 -3.55 0.82 -14.07
N VAL A 253 -2.35 0.24 -14.02
CA VAL A 253 -1.10 1.01 -13.99
C VAL A 253 -0.86 1.71 -15.33
N LEU A 254 -0.49 2.98 -15.25
CA LEU A 254 -0.18 3.82 -16.39
C LEU A 254 1.33 4.09 -16.51
N SER A 255 1.78 4.48 -17.68
CA SER A 255 3.18 4.76 -17.98
C SER A 255 3.77 5.98 -17.27
N ALA A 256 2.94 6.81 -16.65
CA ALA A 256 3.30 7.90 -15.76
C ALA A 256 2.13 8.26 -14.85
N ASP A 257 2.39 9.11 -13.83
CA ASP A 257 1.34 9.64 -12.96
C ASP A 257 0.39 10.57 -13.75
N PRO A 258 -0.90 10.26 -13.84
CA PRO A 258 -1.87 11.09 -14.57
C PRO A 258 -2.07 12.50 -13.97
N ARG A 259 -1.59 12.73 -12.75
CA ARG A 259 -1.57 14.07 -12.15
C ARG A 259 -0.48 14.95 -12.77
N ILE A 260 0.60 14.35 -13.28
CA ILE A 260 1.73 15.02 -13.90
C ILE A 260 1.60 15.03 -15.43
N VAL A 261 1.43 13.87 -16.03
CA VAL A 261 1.31 13.66 -17.48
C VAL A 261 -0.15 13.52 -17.85
N LYS A 262 -0.63 14.35 -18.78
CA LYS A 262 -2.04 14.34 -19.19
C LYS A 262 -2.27 13.60 -20.51
N ASP A 263 -1.29 13.66 -21.38
CA ASP A 263 -1.38 13.13 -22.73
C ASP A 263 -0.48 11.90 -22.93
N ASP A 264 -0.83 11.05 -23.88
CA ASP A 264 -0.03 9.89 -24.29
C ASP A 264 0.25 8.85 -23.20
N LEU A 265 -0.60 8.78 -22.17
CA LEU A 265 -0.52 7.71 -21.17
C LEU A 265 -0.87 6.36 -21.78
N GLU A 266 -0.07 5.36 -21.47
CA GLU A 266 -0.27 3.97 -21.92
C GLU A 266 -0.55 3.07 -20.74
N PHE A 267 -1.43 2.09 -20.93
CA PHE A 267 -1.62 1.01 -19.96
C PHE A 267 -0.42 0.06 -19.96
N ILE A 268 0.05 -0.27 -18.76
CA ILE A 268 1.11 -1.25 -18.58
C ILE A 268 0.47 -2.59 -18.27
N GLN A 269 0.61 -3.55 -19.18
CA GLN A 269 0.02 -4.88 -19.00
C GLN A 269 0.76 -5.74 -17.99
N TYR A 270 2.09 -5.64 -17.96
CA TYR A 270 2.94 -6.48 -17.12
C TYR A 270 4.03 -5.66 -16.44
N LEU A 271 4.21 -5.92 -15.14
CA LEU A 271 5.33 -5.43 -14.34
C LEU A 271 5.97 -6.58 -13.59
N SER A 272 7.29 -6.51 -13.37
CA SER A 272 7.93 -7.35 -12.36
C SER A 272 7.64 -6.83 -10.95
N TYR A 273 7.88 -7.67 -9.94
CA TYR A 273 7.85 -7.24 -8.54
C TYR A 273 8.75 -6.04 -8.29
N ASN A 274 9.96 -6.07 -8.88
CA ASN A 274 10.92 -4.99 -8.71
C ASN A 274 10.47 -3.68 -9.37
N GLU A 275 9.93 -3.74 -10.59
CA GLU A 275 9.36 -2.58 -11.28
C GLU A 275 8.20 -1.95 -10.50
N ALA A 276 7.27 -2.76 -10.00
CA ALA A 276 6.11 -2.29 -9.24
C ALA A 276 6.52 -1.70 -7.87
N LYS A 277 7.46 -2.34 -7.17
CA LYS A 277 8.02 -1.83 -5.92
C LYS A 277 8.69 -0.46 -6.12
N LEU A 278 9.54 -0.33 -7.13
CA LEU A 278 10.19 0.93 -7.47
C LEU A 278 9.17 2.03 -7.82
N ALA A 279 8.17 1.72 -8.63
CA ALA A 279 7.13 2.68 -8.98
C ALA A 279 6.40 3.21 -7.73
N GLY A 280 6.08 2.33 -6.78
CA GLY A 280 5.49 2.71 -5.49
C GLY A 280 6.42 3.59 -4.65
N MET A 281 7.68 3.23 -4.52
CA MET A 281 8.70 4.00 -3.80
C MET A 281 8.84 5.42 -4.36
N PHE A 282 8.82 5.57 -5.69
CA PHE A 282 8.99 6.85 -6.37
C PHE A 282 7.69 7.62 -6.60
N GLY A 283 6.61 7.28 -5.88
CA GLY A 283 5.43 8.13 -5.73
C GLY A 283 4.22 7.76 -6.58
N MET A 284 4.27 6.69 -7.36
CA MET A 284 3.07 6.18 -8.03
C MET A 284 2.21 5.41 -7.05
N LYS A 285 0.92 5.68 -7.05
CA LYS A 285 -0.05 4.99 -6.18
C LYS A 285 -0.50 3.65 -6.80
N ILE A 286 0.43 2.73 -7.02
CA ILE A 286 0.15 1.41 -7.58
C ILE A 286 -0.34 0.48 -6.47
N LEU A 287 0.54 0.21 -5.51
CA LEU A 287 0.28 -0.57 -4.30
C LEU A 287 1.32 -0.20 -3.24
N ASP A 288 1.12 -0.70 -2.01
CA ASP A 288 2.12 -0.58 -0.96
C ASP A 288 3.35 -1.43 -1.32
N PRO A 289 4.55 -0.85 -1.46
CA PRO A 289 5.77 -1.61 -1.78
C PRO A 289 6.10 -2.70 -0.76
N ILE A 290 5.67 -2.54 0.49
CA ILE A 290 5.88 -3.53 1.55
C ILE A 290 5.12 -4.82 1.25
N ALA A 291 3.94 -4.74 0.62
CA ALA A 291 3.18 -5.92 0.20
C ALA A 291 4.01 -6.84 -0.72
N ILE A 292 4.70 -6.26 -1.71
CA ILE A 292 5.59 -7.03 -2.60
C ILE A 292 6.79 -7.55 -1.82
N LYS A 293 7.37 -6.71 -0.95
CA LYS A 293 8.53 -7.12 -0.15
C LYS A 293 8.21 -8.34 0.74
N GLU A 294 7.05 -8.38 1.37
CA GLU A 294 6.64 -9.50 2.20
C GLU A 294 6.47 -10.80 1.41
N ILE A 295 5.91 -10.73 0.20
CA ILE A 295 5.82 -11.88 -0.70
C ILE A 295 7.23 -12.36 -1.10
N ASP A 296 8.11 -11.43 -1.45
CA ASP A 296 9.47 -11.70 -1.88
C ASP A 296 10.35 -12.26 -0.76
N ASP A 297 10.26 -11.69 0.44
CA ASP A 297 10.98 -12.16 1.64
C ASP A 297 10.57 -13.58 2.06
N ASN A 298 9.38 -14.04 1.69
CA ASN A 298 8.92 -15.42 1.91
C ASN A 298 9.21 -16.35 0.73
N ASP A 299 9.95 -15.88 -0.28
CA ASP A 299 10.31 -16.63 -1.50
C ASP A 299 9.10 -17.19 -2.26
N LEU A 300 7.98 -16.44 -2.25
CA LEU A 300 6.74 -16.82 -2.92
C LEU A 300 6.62 -16.12 -4.28
N ASP A 301 5.87 -16.75 -5.18
CA ASP A 301 5.51 -16.18 -6.49
C ASP A 301 3.99 -16.11 -6.60
N ILE A 302 3.41 -15.07 -5.99
CA ILE A 302 1.97 -14.83 -5.96
C ILE A 302 1.64 -13.75 -7.00
N PRO A 303 0.85 -14.03 -8.04
CA PRO A 303 0.44 -13.02 -9.00
C PRO A 303 -0.41 -11.93 -8.34
N ILE A 304 -0.08 -10.66 -8.65
CA ILE A 304 -0.86 -9.50 -8.21
C ILE A 304 -1.48 -8.86 -9.45
N VAL A 305 -2.78 -8.65 -9.43
CA VAL A 305 -3.52 -7.98 -10.49
C VAL A 305 -3.96 -6.62 -9.97
N ILE A 306 -3.73 -5.56 -10.73
CA ILE A 306 -4.32 -4.24 -10.51
C ILE A 306 -5.47 -4.11 -11.51
N THR A 307 -6.69 -4.09 -11.01
CA THR A 307 -7.90 -4.02 -11.83
C THR A 307 -8.51 -2.63 -11.79
N ASP A 308 -8.82 -2.09 -12.98
CA ASP A 308 -9.65 -0.88 -13.12
C ASP A 308 -11.12 -1.26 -12.88
N MET A 309 -11.70 -0.88 -11.76
CA MET A 309 -13.09 -1.18 -11.43
C MET A 309 -14.11 -0.62 -12.43
N ALA A 310 -13.78 0.51 -13.07
CA ALA A 310 -14.65 1.09 -14.10
C ALA A 310 -14.57 0.30 -15.41
N ARG A 311 -13.45 -0.40 -15.65
CA ARG A 311 -13.17 -1.21 -16.85
C ARG A 311 -12.45 -2.49 -16.44
N PRO A 312 -13.15 -3.51 -15.91
CA PRO A 312 -12.52 -4.72 -15.36
C PRO A 312 -11.66 -5.52 -16.34
N GLY A 313 -11.77 -5.25 -17.65
CA GLY A 313 -10.87 -5.79 -18.68
C GLY A 313 -9.52 -5.08 -18.78
N ALA A 314 -9.37 -3.89 -18.17
CA ALA A 314 -8.10 -3.16 -18.10
C ALA A 314 -7.37 -3.56 -16.82
N VAL A 315 -6.35 -4.40 -16.96
CA VAL A 315 -5.60 -4.96 -15.82
C VAL A 315 -4.09 -4.81 -16.03
N THR A 316 -3.38 -4.64 -14.94
CA THR A 316 -1.92 -4.79 -14.89
C THR A 316 -1.57 -6.03 -14.09
N MET A 317 -0.86 -6.96 -14.68
CA MET A 317 -0.37 -8.15 -14.01
C MET A 317 1.04 -7.89 -13.44
N ILE A 318 1.23 -8.15 -12.16
CA ILE A 318 2.52 -8.02 -11.47
C ILE A 318 2.96 -9.43 -11.07
N GLN A 319 4.12 -9.85 -11.54
CA GLN A 319 4.67 -11.20 -11.33
C GLN A 319 6.18 -11.11 -11.06
N ARG A 320 6.75 -12.13 -10.46
CA ARG A 320 8.21 -12.20 -10.27
C ARG A 320 8.96 -12.14 -11.61
N LYS A 321 8.47 -12.88 -12.60
CA LYS A 321 9.00 -12.92 -13.96
C LYS A 321 7.87 -12.69 -14.97
N PRO A 322 7.61 -11.42 -15.33
CA PRO A 322 6.59 -11.13 -16.33
C PRO A 322 7.06 -11.58 -17.72
N PRO A 323 6.11 -11.74 -18.68
CA PRO A 323 6.47 -11.94 -20.08
C PRO A 323 7.35 -10.82 -20.63
N ASP A 324 8.32 -11.18 -21.47
CA ASP A 324 9.15 -10.22 -22.18
C ASP A 324 8.33 -9.41 -23.19
N GLY A 325 8.71 -8.17 -23.42
CA GLY A 325 8.16 -7.31 -24.46
C GLY A 325 7.67 -5.95 -23.98
N GLY A 326 7.32 -5.12 -24.96
CA GLY A 326 6.86 -3.76 -24.73
C GLY A 326 7.98 -2.71 -24.76
N ASN A 327 7.67 -1.50 -24.27
CA ASN A 327 8.66 -0.43 -24.18
C ASN A 327 9.62 -0.73 -23.02
N PRO A 328 10.93 -0.69 -23.24
CA PRO A 328 11.92 -0.91 -22.16
C PRO A 328 11.77 0.09 -21.01
N ILE A 329 11.29 1.30 -21.28
CA ILE A 329 10.90 2.27 -20.26
C ILE A 329 9.40 2.10 -20.01
N LYS A 330 9.02 1.28 -19.08
CA LYS A 330 7.60 1.04 -18.77
C LYS A 330 6.97 2.24 -18.08
N ILE A 331 7.66 2.81 -17.08
CA ILE A 331 7.13 3.88 -16.25
C ILE A 331 8.15 5.00 -16.15
N VAL A 332 7.67 6.24 -16.22
CA VAL A 332 8.42 7.45 -15.86
C VAL A 332 7.69 8.14 -14.71
N THR A 333 8.38 8.32 -13.60
CA THR A 333 7.79 8.95 -12.41
C THR A 333 8.76 9.93 -11.78
N GLY A 334 8.26 10.73 -10.83
CA GLY A 334 9.08 11.70 -10.13
C GLY A 334 8.62 11.90 -8.70
N LYS A 335 9.57 12.21 -7.82
CA LYS A 335 9.31 12.49 -6.42
C LYS A 335 9.98 13.77 -5.99
N LYS A 336 9.24 14.62 -5.32
CA LYS A 336 9.68 15.87 -4.71
C LYS A 336 10.04 15.66 -3.25
N ASN A 337 10.57 16.69 -2.61
CA ASN A 337 10.90 16.72 -1.20
C ASN A 337 11.83 15.56 -0.79
N CYS A 338 12.88 15.34 -1.57
CA CYS A 338 13.95 14.41 -1.27
C CYS A 338 15.13 15.11 -0.60
N SER A 339 15.99 14.34 0.05
CA SER A 339 17.22 14.85 0.61
C SER A 339 18.40 13.91 0.33
N MET A 340 19.59 14.49 0.16
CA MET A 340 20.82 13.76 -0.04
C MET A 340 21.67 13.82 1.22
N VAL A 341 21.99 12.67 1.78
CA VAL A 341 22.90 12.54 2.94
C VAL A 341 24.20 11.94 2.46
N ARG A 342 25.32 12.64 2.68
CA ARG A 342 26.68 12.21 2.33
C ARG A 342 27.44 11.94 3.61
N MET A 343 28.04 10.76 3.70
CA MET A 343 28.81 10.35 4.85
C MET A 343 29.85 9.29 4.47
N GLU A 344 30.78 9.01 5.35
CA GLU A 344 31.73 7.94 5.18
C GLU A 344 31.00 6.59 4.99
N SER A 345 31.50 5.76 4.08
CA SER A 345 30.84 4.51 3.67
C SER A 345 30.62 3.52 4.81
N ALA A 346 31.55 3.45 5.76
CA ALA A 346 31.41 2.60 6.96
C ALA A 346 30.25 3.10 7.84
N ALA A 347 30.18 4.41 8.11
CA ALA A 347 29.10 5.02 8.88
C ALA A 347 27.75 4.89 8.18
N ALA A 348 27.70 5.05 6.86
CA ALA A 348 26.49 4.84 6.07
C ALA A 348 25.98 3.40 6.19
N SER A 349 26.87 2.41 6.16
CA SER A 349 26.50 1.00 6.31
C SER A 349 25.92 0.70 7.69
N HIS A 350 26.48 1.28 8.75
CA HIS A 350 25.94 1.16 10.11
C HIS A 350 24.57 1.83 10.26
N LEU A 351 24.40 3.02 9.69
CA LEU A 351 23.11 3.71 9.70
C LEU A 351 22.05 2.89 8.97
N VAL A 352 22.35 2.37 7.77
CA VAL A 352 21.43 1.53 6.99
C VAL A 352 21.05 0.27 7.78
N ALA A 353 22.03 -0.42 8.39
CA ALA A 353 21.78 -1.60 9.21
C ALA A 353 20.87 -1.27 10.42
N SER A 354 21.05 -0.11 11.06
CA SER A 354 20.18 0.35 12.14
C SER A 354 18.75 0.59 11.65
N LEU A 355 18.56 1.24 10.53
CA LEU A 355 17.23 1.50 9.94
C LEU A 355 16.53 0.18 9.57
N GLU A 356 17.25 -0.79 9.05
CA GLU A 356 16.72 -2.12 8.74
C GLU A 356 16.37 -2.91 10.02
N PHE A 357 17.21 -2.84 11.04
CA PHE A 357 17.00 -3.51 12.34
C PHE A 357 15.75 -2.98 13.05
N ASP A 358 15.57 -1.64 13.08
CA ASP A 358 14.42 -0.99 13.67
C ASP A 358 13.15 -1.16 12.82
N ARG A 359 13.25 -1.91 11.70
CA ARG A 359 12.18 -2.10 10.71
C ARG A 359 11.52 -0.79 10.26
N GLN A 360 12.26 0.28 10.33
CA GLN A 360 11.85 1.57 9.78
C GLN A 360 12.15 1.56 8.28
N TYR A 361 11.21 1.05 7.51
CA TYR A 361 11.29 1.03 6.06
C TYR A 361 11.10 2.44 5.51
N HIS A 362 12.16 3.25 5.61
CA HIS A 362 12.16 4.53 4.94
C HIS A 362 12.71 4.35 3.54
N ASP A 363 11.99 4.94 2.60
CA ASP A 363 12.38 4.92 1.21
C ASP A 363 13.66 5.72 1.01
N PHE A 364 14.76 5.04 0.94
CA PHE A 364 16.05 5.60 0.56
C PHE A 364 16.77 4.72 -0.46
N ILE A 365 17.65 5.33 -1.22
CA ILE A 365 18.50 4.67 -2.21
C ILE A 365 19.96 4.94 -1.85
N LYS A 366 20.73 3.87 -1.72
CA LYS A 366 22.18 3.94 -1.62
C LYS A 366 22.76 4.09 -3.02
N LEU A 367 23.38 5.23 -3.31
CA LEU A 367 24.06 5.48 -4.57
C LEU A 367 25.49 4.98 -4.52
N SER A 368 26.11 4.85 -5.70
CA SER A 368 27.50 4.39 -5.84
C SER A 368 28.45 5.21 -4.96
N PRO A 369 29.37 4.56 -4.24
CA PRO A 369 30.36 5.25 -3.45
C PRO A 369 31.33 6.06 -4.32
N TYR A 370 31.99 7.03 -3.70
CA TYR A 370 33.02 7.86 -4.34
C TYR A 370 34.12 8.18 -3.33
N ARG A 371 35.27 8.61 -3.79
CA ARG A 371 36.37 8.95 -2.91
C ARG A 371 36.58 10.47 -2.82
N VAL A 372 36.85 10.91 -1.60
CA VAL A 372 37.36 12.25 -1.30
C VAL A 372 38.65 12.04 -0.52
N ASP A 373 39.77 12.44 -1.10
CA ASP A 373 41.10 12.07 -0.61
C ASP A 373 41.20 10.55 -0.44
N ASP A 374 41.59 10.06 0.72
CA ASP A 374 41.68 8.63 1.01
C ASP A 374 40.40 8.02 1.62
N THR A 375 39.35 8.82 1.80
CA THR A 375 38.12 8.38 2.43
C THR A 375 37.08 8.01 1.40
N GLU A 376 36.50 6.79 1.54
CA GLU A 376 35.37 6.37 0.76
C GLU A 376 34.07 6.93 1.34
N MET A 377 33.32 7.65 0.51
CA MET A 377 32.07 8.33 0.85
C MET A 377 30.90 7.67 0.14
N THR A 378 29.75 7.63 0.81
CA THR A 378 28.49 7.15 0.26
C THR A 378 27.44 8.26 0.27
N ARG A 379 26.60 8.26 -0.77
CA ARG A 379 25.40 9.10 -0.86
C ARG A 379 24.17 8.25 -0.57
N LEU A 380 23.35 8.69 0.37
CA LEU A 380 22.03 8.13 0.64
C LEU A 380 20.99 9.14 0.18
N LEU A 381 20.23 8.79 -0.85
CA LEU A 381 19.10 9.59 -1.32
C LEU A 381 17.85 9.17 -0.55
N PHE A 382 17.40 9.99 0.40
CA PHE A 382 16.15 9.79 1.11
C PHE A 382 14.99 10.38 0.31
N LEU A 383 13.96 9.60 0.11
CA LEU A 383 12.77 9.99 -0.67
C LEU A 383 11.72 10.73 0.18
N ASP A 384 12.03 11.00 1.45
CA ASP A 384 11.26 11.85 2.38
C ASP A 384 12.22 12.74 3.17
N ALA A 385 12.32 14.00 2.76
CA ALA A 385 13.16 14.98 3.45
C ALA A 385 12.66 15.34 4.85
N ASP A 386 11.35 15.22 5.11
CA ASP A 386 10.77 15.50 6.42
C ASP A 386 11.18 14.45 7.45
N TYR A 387 11.31 13.18 7.01
CA TYR A 387 11.92 12.14 7.83
C TYR A 387 13.34 12.52 8.24
N VAL A 388 14.18 12.93 7.29
CA VAL A 388 15.57 13.32 7.56
C VAL A 388 15.62 14.49 8.55
N ARG A 389 14.76 15.50 8.40
CA ARG A 389 14.68 16.64 9.34
C ARG A 389 14.37 16.18 10.76
N ARG A 390 13.40 15.29 10.93
CA ARG A 390 13.03 14.75 12.26
C ARG A 390 14.11 13.89 12.89
N HIS A 391 14.93 13.21 12.08
CA HIS A 391 15.94 12.24 12.53
C HIS A 391 17.39 12.74 12.34
N GLU A 392 17.60 14.00 12.10
CA GLU A 392 18.94 14.56 11.83
C GLU A 392 19.94 14.25 12.96
N ARG A 393 19.49 14.33 14.23
CA ARG A 393 20.34 13.97 15.39
C ARG A 393 20.76 12.50 15.34
N HIS A 394 19.87 11.60 14.98
CA HIS A 394 20.17 10.18 14.85
C HIS A 394 21.17 9.93 13.72
N ILE A 395 20.96 10.52 12.56
CA ILE A 395 21.88 10.42 11.42
C ILE A 395 23.26 10.92 11.79
N ARG A 396 23.36 12.07 12.45
CA ARG A 396 24.65 12.64 12.87
C ARG A 396 25.31 11.87 14.03
N ALA A 397 24.59 11.06 14.76
CA ALA A 397 25.19 10.18 15.77
C ALA A 397 26.08 9.11 15.12
N TYR A 398 25.78 8.66 13.90
CA TYR A 398 26.65 7.75 13.14
C TYR A 398 27.82 8.47 12.47
N TYR A 399 27.63 9.68 12.02
CA TYR A 399 28.67 10.50 11.40
C TYR A 399 28.40 11.99 11.63
N PRO A 400 29.07 12.61 12.63
CA PRO A 400 28.82 14.02 13.00
C PRO A 400 29.06 15.02 11.85
N LYS A 401 29.94 14.67 10.91
CA LYS A 401 30.26 15.47 9.73
C LYS A 401 29.35 15.16 8.53
N ALA A 402 28.23 14.47 8.72
CA ALA A 402 27.31 14.19 7.63
C ALA A 402 26.87 15.49 6.93
N ASP A 403 27.02 15.51 5.63
CA ASP A 403 26.52 16.60 4.78
C ASP A 403 25.10 16.27 4.33
N ILE A 404 24.13 17.03 4.83
CA ILE A 404 22.72 16.83 4.59
C ILE A 404 22.19 17.95 3.71
N VAL A 405 21.77 17.61 2.50
CA VAL A 405 21.28 18.57 1.51
C VAL A 405 19.80 18.31 1.25
N TYR A 406 18.98 19.31 1.49
CA TYR A 406 17.54 19.32 1.23
C TYR A 406 17.22 19.89 -0.16
N GLY A 407 15.95 19.91 -0.53
CA GLY A 407 15.50 20.48 -1.80
C GLY A 407 15.98 19.67 -3.01
N ARG A 408 15.97 18.36 -2.88
CA ARG A 408 16.24 17.44 -4.00
C ARG A 408 14.94 16.87 -4.52
N GLY A 409 14.88 16.73 -5.84
CA GLY A 409 13.86 15.97 -6.55
C GLY A 409 14.52 14.84 -7.32
N VAL A 410 13.75 13.80 -7.59
CA VAL A 410 14.23 12.68 -8.38
C VAL A 410 13.24 12.37 -9.51
N VAL A 411 13.77 12.09 -10.68
CA VAL A 411 13.04 11.54 -11.82
C VAL A 411 13.55 10.13 -12.05
N THR A 412 12.62 9.19 -12.16
CA THR A 412 12.96 7.77 -12.27
C THR A 412 12.32 7.18 -13.51
N LEU A 413 13.15 6.52 -14.32
CA LEU A 413 12.73 5.64 -15.39
C LEU A 413 12.75 4.22 -14.85
N ILE A 414 11.70 3.45 -15.10
CA ILE A 414 11.54 2.09 -14.57
C ILE A 414 11.29 1.12 -15.71
N GLY A 415 12.05 0.02 -15.70
CA GLY A 415 11.95 -1.10 -16.63
C GLY A 415 13.12 -2.04 -16.47
N ASP A 416 12.86 -3.34 -16.36
CA ASP A 416 13.90 -4.35 -16.08
C ASP A 416 14.97 -4.45 -17.18
N GLU A 417 14.61 -4.23 -18.44
CA GLU A 417 15.48 -4.44 -19.58
C GLU A 417 16.15 -3.15 -20.09
N MET A 418 16.00 -2.03 -19.41
CA MET A 418 16.55 -0.74 -19.88
C MET A 418 18.06 -0.74 -20.06
N TRP A 419 18.80 -1.43 -19.20
CA TRP A 419 20.27 -1.47 -19.25
C TRP A 419 20.80 -2.19 -20.50
N ARG A 420 19.99 -3.03 -21.14
CA ARG A 420 20.35 -3.71 -22.41
C ARG A 420 20.10 -2.86 -23.65
N VAL A 421 19.34 -1.78 -23.52
CA VAL A 421 18.94 -0.96 -24.67
C VAL A 421 19.84 0.26 -24.78
N PRO A 422 20.56 0.43 -25.90
CA PRO A 422 21.43 1.59 -26.12
C PRO A 422 20.66 2.91 -26.06
N LYS A 423 21.35 3.97 -25.68
CA LYS A 423 20.88 5.36 -25.69
C LYS A 423 19.80 5.76 -24.67
N ILE A 424 19.29 4.88 -23.83
CA ILE A 424 18.24 5.26 -22.85
C ILE A 424 18.79 6.35 -21.91
N ALA A 425 19.90 6.11 -21.23
CA ALA A 425 20.48 7.07 -20.29
C ALA A 425 20.88 8.39 -20.96
N SER A 426 21.49 8.33 -22.14
CA SER A 426 21.88 9.54 -22.88
C SER A 426 20.67 10.34 -23.36
N THR A 427 19.62 9.69 -23.88
CA THR A 427 18.39 10.35 -24.29
C THR A 427 17.69 11.00 -23.10
N ALA A 428 17.58 10.29 -21.97
CA ALA A 428 16.94 10.84 -20.77
C ALA A 428 17.69 12.06 -20.24
N SER A 429 19.05 11.99 -20.15
CA SER A 429 19.84 13.12 -19.68
C SER A 429 19.82 14.32 -20.62
N SER A 430 19.93 14.09 -21.94
CA SER A 430 19.80 15.16 -22.94
C SER A 430 18.43 15.83 -22.85
N THR A 431 17.37 15.05 -22.78
CA THR A 431 15.99 15.59 -22.68
C THR A 431 15.81 16.49 -21.45
N VAL A 432 16.36 16.09 -20.29
CA VAL A 432 16.29 16.92 -19.06
C VAL A 432 17.09 18.21 -19.26
N SER A 433 18.30 18.14 -19.83
CA SER A 433 19.16 19.29 -20.07
C SER A 433 18.58 20.27 -21.09
N GLU A 434 17.90 19.79 -22.13
CA GLU A 434 17.21 20.62 -23.13
C GLU A 434 16.05 21.46 -22.52
N HIS A 435 15.58 21.12 -21.32
CA HIS A 435 14.59 21.88 -20.57
C HIS A 435 15.21 22.79 -19.49
N ASP A 436 16.50 23.12 -19.63
CA ASP A 436 17.26 23.95 -18.68
C ASP A 436 17.24 23.42 -17.23
N ILE A 437 17.10 22.11 -17.05
CA ILE A 437 17.14 21.46 -15.75
C ILE A 437 18.51 20.85 -15.52
N ASN A 438 19.20 21.32 -14.48
CA ASN A 438 20.53 20.81 -14.13
C ASN A 438 20.45 19.43 -13.48
N ILE A 439 21.24 18.48 -13.96
CA ILE A 439 21.35 17.14 -13.40
C ILE A 439 22.43 17.15 -12.31
N LEU A 440 22.03 16.87 -11.08
CA LEU A 440 22.91 16.84 -9.92
C LEU A 440 23.54 15.47 -9.70
N ASN A 441 22.84 14.42 -10.09
CA ASN A 441 23.32 13.03 -10.07
C ASN A 441 22.55 12.21 -11.11
N LEU A 442 23.25 11.25 -11.72
CA LEU A 442 22.69 10.26 -12.62
C LEU A 442 23.17 8.89 -12.13
N ASP A 443 22.24 8.01 -11.84
CA ASP A 443 22.50 6.62 -11.45
C ASP A 443 21.84 5.67 -12.46
N ALA A 444 22.67 5.00 -13.25
CA ALA A 444 22.25 4.03 -14.26
C ALA A 444 23.21 2.84 -14.19
N GLN A 445 22.76 1.73 -13.65
CA GLN A 445 23.58 0.56 -13.39
C GLN A 445 23.05 -0.66 -14.15
N GLU A 446 23.95 -1.56 -14.49
CA GLU A 446 23.61 -2.87 -15.06
C GLU A 446 22.72 -3.66 -14.09
N GLU A 447 21.80 -4.42 -14.64
CA GLU A 447 20.85 -5.27 -13.88
C GLU A 447 19.98 -4.54 -12.85
N THR A 448 19.89 -3.21 -12.91
CA THR A 448 18.91 -2.45 -12.14
C THR A 448 17.71 -2.12 -13.00
N SER A 449 16.52 -2.17 -12.40
CA SER A 449 15.26 -1.87 -13.10
C SER A 449 14.97 -0.37 -13.14
N ARG A 450 15.98 0.48 -12.89
CA ARG A 450 15.79 1.93 -12.78
C ARG A 450 16.96 2.73 -13.34
N ILE A 451 16.62 3.92 -13.81
CA ILE A 451 17.58 5.03 -14.01
C ILE A 451 17.09 6.19 -13.18
N LEU A 452 17.94 6.72 -12.29
CA LEU A 452 17.64 7.85 -11.43
C LEU A 452 18.32 9.10 -11.91
N ILE A 453 17.57 10.20 -12.01
CA ILE A 453 18.09 11.54 -12.32
C ILE A 453 17.70 12.45 -11.15
N VAL A 454 18.71 12.87 -10.38
CA VAL A 454 18.52 13.79 -9.27
C VAL A 454 18.64 15.22 -9.78
N VAL A 455 17.66 16.04 -9.46
CA VAL A 455 17.58 17.45 -9.83
C VAL A 455 17.28 18.31 -8.60
N GLU A 456 17.36 19.64 -8.74
CA GLU A 456 16.81 20.52 -7.71
C GLU A 456 15.27 20.44 -7.70
N ASP A 457 14.69 20.33 -6.51
CA ASP A 457 13.23 20.44 -6.33
C ASP A 457 12.84 21.92 -6.27
N LYS A 458 12.82 22.56 -7.44
CA LYS A 458 12.51 23.98 -7.59
C LYS A 458 11.37 24.19 -8.58
N GLY A 459 10.29 24.75 -8.11
CA GLY A 459 9.11 25.01 -8.95
C GLY A 459 8.52 23.74 -9.56
N SER A 460 8.50 23.65 -10.88
CA SER A 460 7.98 22.52 -11.66
C SER A 460 9.07 21.57 -12.20
N SER A 461 10.35 21.76 -11.83
CA SER A 461 11.48 21.05 -12.42
C SER A 461 11.30 19.52 -12.51
N VAL A 462 10.83 18.90 -11.42
CA VAL A 462 10.59 17.44 -11.40
C VAL A 462 9.46 17.07 -12.37
N ALA A 463 8.34 17.80 -12.34
CA ALA A 463 7.20 17.51 -13.20
C ALA A 463 7.55 17.74 -14.69
N ASP A 464 8.28 18.78 -15.00
CA ASP A 464 8.68 19.11 -16.37
C ASP A 464 9.66 18.06 -16.93
N ALA A 465 10.62 17.60 -16.11
CA ALA A 465 11.51 16.51 -16.48
C ALA A 465 10.75 15.19 -16.72
N VAL A 466 9.77 14.85 -15.86
CA VAL A 466 8.93 13.65 -16.06
C VAL A 466 8.16 13.74 -17.37
N LYS A 467 7.51 14.88 -17.67
CA LYS A 467 6.76 15.08 -18.93
C LYS A 467 7.67 14.95 -20.15
N ALA A 468 8.83 15.60 -20.10
CA ALA A 468 9.78 15.61 -21.20
C ALA A 468 10.30 14.19 -21.52
N ILE A 469 10.75 13.44 -20.50
CA ILE A 469 11.22 12.07 -20.68
C ILE A 469 10.07 11.15 -21.13
N HIS A 470 8.89 11.28 -20.53
CA HIS A 470 7.74 10.47 -20.92
C HIS A 470 7.36 10.66 -22.39
N SER A 471 7.35 11.89 -22.89
CA SER A 471 7.08 12.18 -24.31
C SER A 471 8.14 11.58 -25.24
N THR A 472 9.38 11.48 -24.78
CA THR A 472 10.50 10.95 -25.57
C THR A 472 10.56 9.42 -25.57
N ARG A 473 9.99 8.76 -24.54
CA ARG A 473 10.10 7.29 -24.38
C ARG A 473 9.57 6.49 -25.57
N LYS A 474 8.57 6.97 -26.28
CA LYS A 474 8.02 6.32 -27.48
C LYS A 474 9.02 6.24 -28.65
N LYS A 475 10.03 7.12 -28.65
CA LYS A 475 11.09 7.11 -29.66
C LYS A 475 12.18 6.08 -29.36
N ILE A 476 12.22 5.58 -28.13
CA ILE A 476 13.13 4.55 -27.67
C ILE A 476 12.39 3.21 -27.81
N ARG A 477 12.67 2.51 -28.92
CA ARG A 477 12.15 1.15 -29.12
C ARG A 477 13.28 0.17 -28.82
N GLY A 478 12.95 -0.91 -28.15
CA GLY A 478 13.83 -2.07 -28.07
C GLY A 478 14.15 -2.55 -29.48
N ALA A 479 15.41 -2.92 -29.72
CA ALA A 479 15.85 -3.47 -30.98
C ALA A 479 15.22 -4.83 -31.24
#